data_e9699185375b3abab4b48e9ac74db685
#
_entry.id   e9699185375b3abab4b48e9ac74db685
#
_cell.length_a   1.000
_cell.length_b   1.000
_cell.length_c   1.000
_cell.angle_alpha   90.00
_cell.angle_beta   90.00
_cell.angle_gamma   90.00
#
_symmetry.space_group_name_H-M   'P 1'
#
loop_
_entity.id
_entity.type
_entity.pdbx_description
1 polymer ?
#
loop_
_entity_poly.entity_id
_entity_poly.type
_entity_poly.pdbx_seq_one_letter_code
_entity_poly.pdbx_strand_id
1 'polypeptide(L)'
;ETPVSSRTGNGGTATYSGRTEEGQYGFYIQADQMLFREPSEDASKLSKEGLSIFNLFSFAPDYITDNKYPFYFQTGLVYTGLLPTREKDTTQIALGYGDRNDNADTATKDFSATYVLEAGHSFQINGWWFARPFVQHIRNPKGDCSVKDATVFGLSTGFTF
;
A
#
# COMPACT_ATOMS: atom_id res chain seq x y z
N GLU A 1 -12.15 -14.47 33.79
CA GLU A 1 -13.48 -14.57 33.13
C GLU A 1 -14.02 -13.16 32.93
N THR A 2 -13.98 -12.69 31.69
CA THR A 2 -14.53 -11.38 31.34
C THR A 2 -16.03 -11.45 31.11
N PRO A 3 -16.81 -10.45 31.51
CA PRO A 3 -18.28 -10.50 31.44
C PRO A 3 -18.75 -10.50 29.98
N VAL A 4 -19.62 -11.44 29.65
CA VAL A 4 -20.36 -11.50 28.41
C VAL A 4 -21.37 -10.35 28.39
N SER A 5 -21.19 -9.38 27.51
CA SER A 5 -22.17 -8.32 27.28
C SER A 5 -23.21 -8.81 26.26
N SER A 6 -24.42 -9.04 26.70
CA SER A 6 -25.55 -9.33 25.82
C SER A 6 -26.32 -8.05 25.49
N ARG A 7 -26.48 -7.71 24.22
CA ARG A 7 -27.37 -6.62 23.79
C ARG A 7 -28.54 -7.22 23.01
N THR A 8 -29.73 -7.09 23.56
CA THR A 8 -30.97 -7.54 22.92
C THR A 8 -31.55 -6.39 22.10
N GLY A 9 -31.56 -6.54 20.79
CA GLY A 9 -32.28 -5.66 19.89
C GLY A 9 -33.24 -6.48 19.04
N ASN A 10 -34.48 -6.07 18.97
CA ASN A 10 -35.60 -6.61 18.20
C ASN A 10 -35.43 -8.03 17.62
N GLY A 11 -35.57 -9.04 18.45
CA GLY A 11 -35.79 -10.43 18.02
C GLY A 11 -34.53 -11.30 17.82
N GLY A 12 -33.34 -10.84 18.11
CA GLY A 12 -32.13 -11.66 18.04
C GLY A 12 -31.17 -11.39 19.19
N THR A 13 -30.69 -12.44 19.84
CA THR A 13 -29.61 -12.35 20.83
C THR A 13 -28.29 -12.51 20.10
N ALA A 14 -27.55 -11.44 19.97
CA ALA A 14 -26.18 -11.52 19.48
C ALA A 14 -25.23 -11.72 20.68
N THR A 15 -24.58 -12.87 20.74
CA THR A 15 -23.57 -13.15 21.76
C THR A 15 -22.21 -12.77 21.17
N TYR A 16 -21.59 -11.75 21.72
CA TYR A 16 -20.20 -11.41 21.39
C TYR A 16 -19.29 -12.05 22.45
N SER A 17 -18.54 -13.06 22.04
CA SER A 17 -17.40 -13.53 22.83
C SER A 17 -16.21 -12.62 22.51
N GLY A 18 -16.06 -11.56 23.28
CA GLY A 18 -14.88 -10.70 23.18
C GLY A 18 -13.68 -11.45 23.74
N ARG A 19 -12.81 -11.97 22.89
CA ARG A 19 -11.48 -12.41 23.30
C ARG A 19 -10.63 -11.15 23.37
N THR A 20 -10.22 -10.77 24.57
CA THR A 20 -9.27 -9.67 24.77
C THR A 20 -7.88 -10.28 24.81
N GLU A 21 -7.06 -9.98 23.83
CA GLU A 21 -5.66 -10.32 23.85
C GLU A 21 -4.83 -9.09 24.19
N GLU A 22 -3.88 -9.22 25.10
CA GLU A 22 -3.01 -8.14 25.51
C GLU A 22 -1.76 -8.11 24.62
N GLY A 23 -1.55 -6.97 23.96
CA GLY A 23 -0.36 -6.67 23.20
C GLY A 23 -0.44 -7.12 21.73
N GLN A 24 -0.07 -6.22 20.86
CA GLN A 24 0.11 -6.46 19.43
C GLN A 24 1.52 -6.00 19.05
N TYR A 25 2.21 -6.79 18.24
CA TYR A 25 3.51 -6.43 17.71
C TYR A 25 3.60 -6.74 16.23
N GLY A 26 4.47 -6.02 15.56
CA GLY A 26 4.79 -6.22 14.17
C GLY A 26 6.11 -5.56 13.85
N PHE A 27 6.67 -5.87 12.71
CA PHE A 27 7.84 -5.20 12.19
C PHE A 27 7.65 -4.84 10.73
N TYR A 28 8.38 -3.85 10.29
CA TYR A 28 8.49 -3.52 8.88
C TYR A 28 9.94 -3.20 8.54
N ILE A 29 10.26 -3.40 7.27
CA ILE A 29 11.53 -2.99 6.68
C ILE A 29 11.23 -2.26 5.37
N GLN A 30 11.92 -1.16 5.16
CA GLN A 30 11.87 -0.39 3.91
C GLN A 30 13.28 -0.24 3.36
N ALA A 31 13.42 -0.37 2.05
CA ALA A 31 14.68 -0.20 1.35
C ALA A 31 14.44 0.49 0.01
N ASP A 32 15.25 1.51 -0.24
CA ASP A 32 15.29 2.26 -1.49
C ASP A 32 16.69 2.13 -2.08
N GLN A 33 16.80 1.78 -3.35
CA GLN A 33 18.06 1.57 -4.05
C GLN A 33 18.05 2.23 -5.42
N MET A 34 19.03 3.07 -5.70
CA MET A 34 19.32 3.55 -7.04
C MET A 34 19.95 2.41 -7.85
N LEU A 35 19.28 1.98 -8.92
CA LEU A 35 19.75 0.91 -9.83
C LEU A 35 20.59 1.45 -10.98
N PHE A 36 20.18 2.58 -11.51
CA PHE A 36 20.84 3.24 -12.64
C PHE A 36 20.79 4.74 -12.42
N ARG A 37 21.87 5.42 -12.75
CA ARG A 37 22.01 6.86 -12.65
C ARG A 37 22.44 7.41 -14.00
N GLU A 38 21.75 8.44 -14.47
CA GLU A 38 22.14 9.13 -15.68
C GLU A 38 23.44 9.93 -15.47
N PRO A 39 24.25 10.10 -16.54
CA PRO A 39 25.41 10.98 -16.46
C PRO A 39 25.00 12.40 -16.08
N SER A 40 25.75 13.03 -15.18
CA SER A 40 25.57 14.44 -14.85
C SER A 40 26.33 15.33 -15.87
N GLU A 41 25.73 16.45 -16.24
CA GLU A 41 26.46 17.47 -17.02
C GLU A 41 27.64 18.06 -16.23
N ASP A 42 27.52 18.13 -14.92
CA ASP A 42 28.59 18.55 -14.01
C ASP A 42 29.24 17.32 -13.38
N ALA A 43 30.45 16.99 -13.83
CA ALA A 43 31.22 15.84 -13.35
C ALA A 43 31.50 15.86 -11.84
N SER A 44 31.38 17.01 -11.18
CA SER A 44 31.54 17.15 -9.73
C SER A 44 30.29 16.79 -8.93
N LYS A 45 29.14 16.62 -9.59
CA LYS A 45 27.84 16.32 -8.96
C LYS A 45 27.27 15.00 -9.45
N LEU A 46 26.65 14.28 -8.53
CA LEU A 46 25.88 13.10 -8.91
C LEU A 46 24.52 13.53 -9.45
N SER A 47 24.15 13.04 -10.62
CA SER A 47 22.81 13.23 -11.17
C SER A 47 21.76 12.64 -10.22
N LYS A 48 20.61 13.29 -10.11
CA LYS A 48 19.43 12.75 -9.44
C LYS A 48 18.53 11.94 -10.38
N GLU A 49 18.82 12.03 -11.68
CA GLU A 49 18.07 11.32 -12.72
C GLU A 49 18.48 9.86 -12.81
N GLY A 50 17.54 9.02 -13.15
CA GLY A 50 17.75 7.59 -13.32
C GLY A 50 16.68 6.73 -12.67
N LEU A 51 16.96 5.45 -12.58
CA LEU A 51 16.05 4.41 -12.13
C LEU A 51 16.36 3.99 -10.69
N SER A 52 15.35 4.00 -9.84
CA SER A 52 15.39 3.48 -8.47
C SER A 52 14.35 2.39 -8.27
N ILE A 53 14.62 1.49 -7.34
CA ILE A 53 13.66 0.52 -6.82
C ILE A 53 13.39 0.83 -5.37
N PHE A 54 12.13 0.71 -4.96
CA PHE A 54 11.77 0.71 -3.54
C PHE A 54 11.09 -0.59 -3.15
N ASN A 55 11.26 -0.97 -1.89
CA ASN A 55 10.64 -2.15 -1.32
C ASN A 55 10.15 -1.81 0.09
N LEU A 56 8.96 -2.26 0.43
CA LEU A 56 8.39 -2.23 1.76
C LEU A 56 7.89 -3.63 2.10
N PHE A 57 8.28 -4.11 3.23
CA PHE A 57 7.86 -5.38 3.79
C PHE A 57 7.33 -5.13 5.19
N SER A 58 6.15 -5.65 5.51
CA SER A 58 5.54 -5.54 6.83
C SER A 58 4.96 -6.89 7.24
N PHE A 59 5.19 -7.25 8.49
CA PHE A 59 4.70 -8.48 9.08
C PHE A 59 4.18 -8.19 10.49
N ALA A 60 2.97 -8.70 10.77
CA ALA A 60 2.39 -8.73 12.10
C ALA A 60 1.65 -10.07 12.26
N PRO A 61 1.87 -10.83 13.35
CA PRO A 61 1.33 -12.18 13.47
C PRO A 61 -0.18 -12.25 13.32
N ASP A 62 -0.65 -13.28 12.64
CA ASP A 62 -2.06 -13.51 12.31
C ASP A 62 -2.87 -14.17 13.44
N TYR A 63 -2.22 -14.70 14.48
CA TYR A 63 -2.90 -15.24 15.65
C TYR A 63 -3.69 -14.19 16.44
N ILE A 64 -3.48 -12.92 16.14
CA ILE A 64 -4.26 -11.80 16.62
C ILE A 64 -5.44 -11.62 15.67
N THR A 65 -6.62 -12.04 16.08
CA THR A 65 -7.84 -12.11 15.28
C THR A 65 -8.27 -10.80 14.62
N ASP A 66 -7.82 -9.66 15.17
CA ASP A 66 -8.16 -8.33 14.65
C ASP A 66 -7.23 -7.84 13.54
N ASN A 67 -6.10 -8.51 13.32
CA ASN A 67 -5.19 -8.12 12.25
C ASN A 67 -5.62 -8.71 10.91
N LYS A 68 -6.22 -7.86 10.07
CA LYS A 68 -6.75 -8.26 8.76
C LYS A 68 -5.68 -8.53 7.72
N TYR A 69 -4.49 -7.95 7.87
CA TYR A 69 -3.37 -8.08 6.94
C TYR A 69 -2.09 -8.40 7.71
N PRO A 70 -1.86 -9.68 8.08
CA PRO A 70 -0.68 -10.09 8.82
C PRO A 70 0.61 -9.91 8.02
N PHE A 71 0.50 -9.91 6.70
CA PHE A 71 1.61 -9.73 5.78
C PHE A 71 1.27 -8.73 4.70
N TYR A 72 2.18 -7.79 4.47
CA TYR A 72 2.10 -6.82 3.40
C TYR A 72 3.47 -6.64 2.74
N PHE A 73 3.47 -6.65 1.42
CA PHE A 73 4.66 -6.39 0.62
C PHE A 73 4.33 -5.36 -0.47
N GLN A 74 5.23 -4.43 -0.70
CA GLN A 74 5.16 -3.48 -1.80
C GLN A 74 6.52 -3.32 -2.43
N THR A 75 6.56 -3.27 -3.75
CA THR A 75 7.76 -2.98 -4.53
C THR A 75 7.41 -2.10 -5.71
N GLY A 76 8.35 -1.32 -6.19
CA GLY A 76 8.13 -0.51 -7.37
C GLY A 76 9.41 0.10 -7.93
N LEU A 77 9.29 0.53 -9.17
CA LEU A 77 10.32 1.23 -9.90
C LEU A 77 9.93 2.69 -10.04
N VAL A 78 10.88 3.57 -9.83
CA VAL A 78 10.73 5.02 -9.98
C VAL A 78 11.82 5.51 -10.90
N TYR A 79 11.44 6.13 -12.00
CA TYR A 79 12.38 6.81 -12.88
C TYR A 79 12.25 8.32 -12.71
N THR A 80 13.33 8.99 -12.36
CA THR A 80 13.41 10.46 -12.29
C THR A 80 14.01 10.99 -13.57
N GLY A 81 13.39 12.01 -14.17
CA GLY A 81 13.88 12.63 -15.42
C GLY A 81 13.57 11.85 -16.69
N LEU A 82 12.56 10.94 -16.69
CA LEU A 82 12.23 10.12 -17.88
C LEU A 82 11.84 10.95 -19.11
N LEU A 83 11.20 12.11 -18.92
CA LEU A 83 10.78 12.97 -20.01
C LEU A 83 11.83 14.05 -20.29
N PRO A 84 12.23 14.28 -21.57
CA PRO A 84 13.15 15.35 -21.92
C PRO A 84 12.70 16.70 -21.37
N THR A 85 13.61 17.51 -20.86
CA THR A 85 13.37 18.83 -20.24
C THR A 85 12.60 18.80 -18.91
N ARG A 86 12.32 17.61 -18.37
CA ARG A 86 11.53 17.39 -17.13
C ARG A 86 12.33 16.58 -16.10
N GLU A 87 13.52 17.04 -15.78
CA GLU A 87 14.51 16.35 -14.92
C GLU A 87 14.00 16.06 -13.49
N LYS A 88 13.00 16.82 -13.02
CA LYS A 88 12.45 16.69 -11.67
C LYS A 88 11.18 15.84 -11.59
N ASP A 89 10.65 15.46 -12.75
CA ASP A 89 9.47 14.61 -12.80
C ASP A 89 9.82 13.18 -12.49
N THR A 90 8.86 12.44 -11.91
CA THR A 90 9.05 11.03 -11.62
C THR A 90 7.95 10.19 -12.24
N THR A 91 8.35 9.12 -12.92
CA THR A 91 7.43 8.09 -13.42
C THR A 91 7.58 6.86 -12.54
N GLN A 92 6.46 6.28 -12.11
CA GLN A 92 6.49 5.10 -11.24
C GLN A 92 5.56 3.99 -11.70
N ILE A 93 5.98 2.77 -11.43
CA ILE A 93 5.14 1.57 -11.46
C ILE A 93 5.37 0.80 -10.17
N ALA A 94 4.29 0.37 -9.52
CA ALA A 94 4.36 -0.30 -8.23
C ALA A 94 3.40 -1.47 -8.16
N LEU A 95 3.80 -2.51 -7.44
CA LEU A 95 3.00 -3.68 -7.10
C LEU A 95 2.88 -3.76 -5.57
N GLY A 96 1.66 -3.83 -5.07
CA GLY A 96 1.33 -4.11 -3.68
C GLY A 96 0.68 -5.49 -3.54
N TYR A 97 1.03 -6.20 -2.47
CA TYR A 97 0.46 -7.47 -2.07
C TYR A 97 0.09 -7.40 -0.59
N GLY A 98 -1.14 -7.75 -0.26
CA GLY A 98 -1.59 -7.86 1.12
C GLY A 98 -2.25 -9.21 1.34
N ASP A 99 -1.66 -10.02 2.21
CA ASP A 99 -2.24 -11.29 2.61
C ASP A 99 -3.40 -11.06 3.59
N ARG A 100 -4.53 -11.72 3.36
CA ARG A 100 -5.71 -11.58 4.19
C ARG A 100 -5.76 -12.66 5.25
N ASN A 101 -5.99 -12.29 6.50
CA ASN A 101 -6.24 -13.22 7.59
C ASN A 101 -7.70 -13.71 7.54
N ASP A 102 -7.92 -14.97 7.22
CA ASP A 102 -9.24 -15.60 7.13
C ASP A 102 -9.93 -15.70 8.50
N ASN A 103 -9.16 -15.71 9.59
CA ASN A 103 -9.67 -15.80 10.95
C ASN A 103 -10.19 -14.45 11.49
N ALA A 104 -9.85 -13.34 10.85
CA ALA A 104 -10.26 -12.01 11.29
C ALA A 104 -11.73 -11.67 10.97
N ASP A 105 -12.43 -12.57 10.27
CA ASP A 105 -13.84 -12.35 9.92
C ASP A 105 -14.63 -13.66 10.10
N THR A 106 -15.70 -13.63 10.87
CA THR A 106 -16.55 -14.81 11.16
C THR A 106 -17.50 -15.17 10.02
N ALA A 107 -17.45 -14.46 8.90
CA ALA A 107 -18.28 -14.74 7.75
C ALA A 107 -17.70 -15.89 6.92
N THR A 108 -18.55 -16.79 6.45
CA THR A 108 -18.24 -17.87 5.51
C THR A 108 -17.96 -17.33 4.10
N LYS A 109 -16.92 -16.51 3.97
CA LYS A 109 -16.49 -15.93 2.69
C LYS A 109 -15.14 -16.47 2.31
N ASP A 110 -14.96 -16.73 1.02
CA ASP A 110 -13.65 -17.05 0.47
C ASP A 110 -12.80 -15.78 0.42
N PHE A 111 -11.79 -15.73 1.27
CA PHE A 111 -10.80 -14.67 1.27
C PHE A 111 -9.53 -15.10 0.53
N SER A 112 -8.86 -14.15 -0.07
CA SER A 112 -7.59 -14.31 -0.74
C SER A 112 -6.78 -13.02 -0.62
N ALA A 113 -5.53 -13.05 -1.04
CA ALA A 113 -4.69 -11.87 -1.05
C ALA A 113 -5.26 -10.77 -1.97
N THR A 114 -5.05 -9.53 -1.56
CA THR A 114 -5.27 -8.35 -2.39
C THR A 114 -4.01 -8.00 -3.16
N TYR A 115 -4.15 -7.72 -4.45
CA TYR A 115 -3.06 -7.22 -5.30
C TYR A 115 -3.42 -5.84 -5.81
N VAL A 116 -2.44 -4.94 -5.82
CA VAL A 116 -2.59 -3.59 -6.37
C VAL A 116 -1.46 -3.34 -7.35
N LEU A 117 -1.78 -3.08 -8.60
CA LEU A 117 -0.82 -2.58 -9.58
C LEU A 117 -1.11 -1.09 -9.79
N GLU A 118 -0.11 -0.25 -9.60
CA GLU A 118 -0.21 1.19 -9.82
C GLU A 118 0.80 1.65 -10.87
N ALA A 119 0.39 2.57 -11.74
CA ALA A 119 1.26 3.35 -12.59
C ALA A 119 0.89 4.83 -12.47
N GLY A 120 1.89 5.69 -12.39
CA GLY A 120 1.66 7.13 -12.24
C GLY A 120 2.87 7.96 -12.69
N HIS A 121 2.59 9.24 -12.95
CA HIS A 121 3.61 10.22 -13.28
C HIS A 121 3.41 11.47 -12.44
N SER A 122 4.45 11.90 -11.76
CA SER A 122 4.46 13.10 -10.94
C SER A 122 5.08 14.25 -11.69
N PHE A 123 4.26 15.21 -12.06
CA PHE A 123 4.70 16.47 -12.66
C PHE A 123 5.11 17.45 -11.57
N GLN A 124 6.38 17.81 -11.52
CA GLN A 124 6.85 18.91 -10.69
C GLN A 124 6.48 20.24 -11.38
N ILE A 125 5.43 20.91 -10.90
CA ILE A 125 4.91 22.15 -11.50
C ILE A 125 5.87 23.32 -11.20
N ASN A 126 6.36 23.37 -9.96
CA ASN A 126 7.40 24.31 -9.53
C ASN A 126 8.14 23.74 -8.31
N GLY A 127 9.01 24.51 -7.69
CA GLY A 127 9.86 24.04 -6.58
C GLY A 127 9.11 23.54 -5.34
N TRP A 128 7.83 23.87 -5.20
CA TRP A 128 7.03 23.58 -4.01
C TRP A 128 5.70 22.87 -4.30
N TRP A 129 5.29 22.67 -5.58
CA TRP A 129 4.01 22.07 -5.97
C TRP A 129 4.20 20.97 -7.01
N PHE A 130 3.54 19.82 -6.77
CA PHE A 130 3.46 18.74 -7.75
C PHE A 130 2.02 18.29 -7.98
N ALA A 131 1.76 17.67 -9.13
CA ALA A 131 0.53 16.99 -9.47
C ALA A 131 0.86 15.60 -10.03
N ARG A 132 0.20 14.55 -9.51
CA ARG A 132 0.44 13.16 -9.88
C ARG A 132 -0.85 12.47 -10.32
N PRO A 133 -1.19 12.42 -11.61
CA PRO A 133 -2.16 11.48 -12.12
C PRO A 133 -1.62 10.05 -11.97
N PHE A 134 -2.53 9.12 -11.67
CA PHE A 134 -2.20 7.71 -11.55
C PHE A 134 -3.39 6.83 -11.92
N VAL A 135 -3.10 5.57 -12.25
CA VAL A 135 -4.08 4.51 -12.41
C VAL A 135 -3.69 3.35 -11.49
N GLN A 136 -4.68 2.78 -10.83
CA GLN A 136 -4.54 1.56 -10.03
C GLN A 136 -5.48 0.49 -10.56
N HIS A 137 -4.98 -0.74 -10.66
CA HIS A 137 -5.80 -1.94 -10.83
C HIS A 137 -5.71 -2.77 -9.55
N ILE A 138 -6.86 -3.02 -8.94
CA ILE A 138 -6.99 -3.70 -7.65
C ILE A 138 -7.69 -5.03 -7.91
N ARG A 139 -6.99 -6.13 -7.65
CA ARG A 139 -7.53 -7.49 -7.67
C ARG A 139 -7.88 -7.95 -6.26
N ASN A 140 -9.03 -8.60 -6.12
CA ASN A 140 -9.60 -9.03 -4.85
C ASN A 140 -9.63 -7.90 -3.81
N PRO A 141 -10.39 -6.80 -4.02
CA PRO A 141 -10.46 -5.69 -3.07
C PRO A 141 -10.83 -6.19 -1.67
N LYS A 142 -10.07 -5.78 -0.67
CA LYS A 142 -10.19 -6.24 0.74
C LYS A 142 -9.95 -7.74 0.92
N GLY A 143 -9.37 -8.44 -0.04
CA GLY A 143 -9.22 -9.89 -0.01
C GLY A 143 -10.52 -10.67 -0.19
N ASP A 144 -11.62 -10.04 -0.53
CA ASP A 144 -12.93 -10.67 -0.72
C ASP A 144 -13.08 -11.11 -2.18
N CYS A 145 -13.05 -12.42 -2.45
CA CYS A 145 -13.17 -12.98 -3.79
C CYS A 145 -14.55 -12.76 -4.44
N SER A 146 -15.57 -12.38 -3.67
CA SER A 146 -16.90 -12.02 -4.18
C SER A 146 -16.96 -10.60 -4.73
N VAL A 147 -15.98 -9.75 -4.43
CA VAL A 147 -15.89 -8.37 -4.90
C VAL A 147 -15.13 -8.33 -6.22
N LYS A 148 -15.73 -7.72 -7.22
CA LYS A 148 -15.09 -7.58 -8.54
C LYS A 148 -13.84 -6.73 -8.47
N ASP A 149 -12.86 -7.08 -9.30
CA ASP A 149 -11.67 -6.27 -9.52
C ASP A 149 -12.04 -4.84 -9.94
N ALA A 150 -11.25 -3.89 -9.51
CA ALA A 150 -11.51 -2.46 -9.74
C ALA A 150 -10.33 -1.78 -10.42
N THR A 151 -10.63 -0.89 -11.36
CA THR A 151 -9.64 0.04 -11.92
C THR A 151 -10.02 1.46 -11.51
N VAL A 152 -9.07 2.15 -10.89
CA VAL A 152 -9.26 3.49 -10.34
C VAL A 152 -8.31 4.46 -11.02
N PHE A 153 -8.82 5.60 -11.45
CA PHE A 153 -8.03 6.75 -11.90
C PHE A 153 -8.04 7.81 -10.82
N GLY A 154 -6.89 8.34 -10.50
CA GLY A 154 -6.76 9.33 -9.45
C GLY A 154 -5.80 10.45 -9.80
N LEU A 155 -5.92 11.54 -9.06
CA LEU A 155 -5.02 12.68 -9.09
C LEU A 155 -4.61 13.01 -7.66
N SER A 156 -3.32 12.96 -7.38
CA SER A 156 -2.73 13.42 -6.12
C SER A 156 -2.02 14.75 -6.37
N THR A 157 -2.08 15.65 -5.40
CA THR A 157 -1.31 16.89 -5.44
C THR A 157 -0.75 17.18 -4.06
N GLY A 158 0.41 17.80 -4.00
CA GLY A 158 1.07 18.14 -2.74
C GLY A 158 1.91 19.40 -2.84
N PHE A 159 2.10 20.01 -1.69
CA PHE A 159 2.88 21.23 -1.53
C PHE A 159 4.00 20.98 -0.50
N THR A 160 5.19 21.49 -0.81
CA THR A 160 6.37 21.44 0.09
C THR A 160 6.72 22.88 0.48
N PHE A 161 6.83 23.17 1.77
CA PHE A 161 7.15 24.48 2.32
C PHE A 161 8.56 24.53 2.87
#